data_31bb4983e51c93b8bb8804d4a6877ec0
#
_entry.id   31bb4983e51c93b8bb8804d4a6877ec0
#
_cell.length_a   1.000
_cell.length_b   1.000
_cell.length_c   1.000
_cell.angle_alpha   90.00
_cell.angle_beta   90.00
_cell.angle_gamma   90.00
#
_symmetry.space_group_name_H-M   'P 1'
#
loop_
_entity.id
_entity.type
_entity.pdbx_description
1 polymer ?
#
loop_
_entity_poly.entity_id
_entity_poly.type
_entity_poly.pdbx_seq_one_letter_code
_entity_poly.pdbx_strand_id
1 'polypeptide(L)'
;MKHQLRSSMSTEGRRMAGARALWVANGMKKEMMGKPIIAIVNSFTQFVPGHTHLHEIGQQVKAEIEKLGCFAAEFNTIAIDDGIAMGHDGMLYSLPSRDIIADSVEYMVNAHKADAMVCISNCDKITPGMLMASMRLNIPTVFVSGGPMEAGEWGGKHLDLIDAMIKSADPTVSDADVDQIERHACPGCGSCSGMFTANSMNCLNEAIGLALPGNGTIVATHANRKQLFKDAAQLIVKNAYKYYEDGDDSVLPRSIATRQAFLNAMTLDIAMGGSTNTVLHLLAIAHEAEVDFKMDDIDMLSRRVPCLCKVAPNTQKYHIQDVNRAGGIMNILGELAKGGLLDTTVNRVDGMKLGEAIEKYNISVAQPDAEAMRIYTSAPGGKFNIELGSQNNTYKELDTDRAEGCIRDLQHAYSKDGGLAVLKGNIAQDGCVVKTAGVDESIWKFSGPAKVFDSQEAACDGILGGKVVSGDVVVITHEGPKGGPGMQEMLYPTSYIKSKHLGKECALITDGRFSGGTSGLSIGHISPEAAAGGNIGKIVDGDIIEKDIPGRSINVKLTDEELAARPMAPVTRDRKVSKALRAYAAMVSSADKGGVRII
;
A
#
# COMPACT_ATOMS: atom_id res chain seq x y z
N MET A 1 29.61 16.44 -18.37
CA MET A 1 28.49 15.54 -18.02
C MET A 1 28.56 14.34 -18.95
N LYS A 2 28.40 13.13 -18.42
CA LYS A 2 28.31 11.90 -19.24
C LYS A 2 26.95 11.73 -19.89
N HIS A 3 25.88 12.18 -19.18
CA HIS A 3 24.55 12.29 -19.76
C HIS A 3 24.13 13.74 -19.86
N GLN A 4 23.43 14.09 -20.95
CA GLN A 4 22.90 15.44 -21.13
C GLN A 4 21.67 15.62 -20.23
N LEU A 5 21.57 16.77 -19.55
CA LEU A 5 20.37 17.13 -18.80
C LEU A 5 19.16 17.17 -19.72
N ARG A 6 18.03 16.59 -19.31
CA ARG A 6 16.75 16.69 -20.02
C ARG A 6 16.31 18.14 -20.12
N SER A 7 16.49 18.90 -19.04
CA SER A 7 16.16 20.33 -18.92
C SER A 7 16.94 21.22 -19.87
N SER A 8 18.09 20.78 -20.43
CA SER A 8 18.85 21.53 -21.44
C SER A 8 17.99 21.92 -22.65
N MET A 9 16.96 21.11 -22.96
CA MET A 9 15.99 21.40 -24.04
C MET A 9 15.21 22.70 -23.82
N SER A 10 15.11 23.22 -22.60
CA SER A 10 14.39 24.46 -22.26
C SER A 10 15.31 25.52 -21.63
N THR A 11 16.49 25.14 -21.15
CA THR A 11 17.40 26.05 -20.43
C THR A 11 18.59 26.49 -21.28
N GLU A 12 18.87 25.85 -22.43
CA GLU A 12 20.04 26.13 -23.25
C GLU A 12 19.68 26.66 -24.65
N GLY A 13 20.66 27.31 -25.27
CA GLY A 13 20.58 27.80 -26.64
C GLY A 13 19.73 29.06 -26.82
N ARG A 14 20.07 29.88 -27.86
CA ARG A 14 19.39 31.18 -28.12
C ARG A 14 17.89 31.01 -28.44
N ARG A 15 17.48 29.91 -29.09
CA ARG A 15 16.09 29.59 -29.45
C ARG A 15 15.19 29.48 -28.22
N MET A 16 15.73 29.04 -27.09
CA MET A 16 14.97 28.78 -25.86
C MET A 16 14.91 29.97 -24.90
N ALA A 17 15.21 31.20 -25.41
CA ALA A 17 15.13 32.41 -24.59
C ALA A 17 13.73 32.63 -23.99
N GLY A 18 12.65 32.30 -24.74
CA GLY A 18 11.26 32.37 -24.24
C GLY A 18 11.01 31.42 -23.06
N ALA A 19 11.44 30.17 -23.18
CA ALA A 19 11.32 29.19 -22.10
C ALA A 19 12.11 29.64 -20.83
N ARG A 20 13.33 30.14 -21.03
CA ARG A 20 14.13 30.68 -19.90
C ARG A 20 13.47 31.88 -19.24
N ALA A 21 12.81 32.76 -20.01
CA ALA A 21 12.07 33.87 -19.44
C ALA A 21 10.94 33.39 -18.50
N LEU A 22 10.26 32.31 -18.86
CA LEU A 22 9.24 31.68 -18.01
C LEU A 22 9.85 31.00 -16.77
N TRP A 23 11.01 30.33 -16.93
CA TRP A 23 11.71 29.79 -15.77
C TRP A 23 12.15 30.88 -14.79
N VAL A 24 12.61 32.03 -15.29
CA VAL A 24 12.92 33.20 -14.47
C VAL A 24 11.67 33.75 -13.76
N ALA A 25 10.54 33.80 -14.46
CA ALA A 25 9.26 34.21 -13.88
C ALA A 25 8.78 33.26 -12.76
N ASN A 26 9.17 31.96 -12.85
CA ASN A 26 8.93 30.96 -11.80
C ASN A 26 9.95 31.04 -10.64
N GLY A 27 10.89 31.99 -10.65
CA GLY A 27 11.87 32.20 -9.59
C GLY A 27 13.23 31.50 -9.81
N MET A 28 13.46 30.88 -10.98
CA MET A 28 14.76 30.29 -11.28
C MET A 28 15.82 31.39 -11.40
N LYS A 29 16.87 31.28 -10.58
CA LYS A 29 17.99 32.22 -10.59
C LYS A 29 18.96 31.86 -11.71
N LYS A 30 19.76 32.85 -12.15
CA LYS A 30 20.74 32.68 -13.24
C LYS A 30 21.75 31.56 -12.96
N GLU A 31 22.19 31.44 -11.74
CA GLU A 31 23.15 30.43 -11.28
C GLU A 31 22.59 29.01 -11.20
N MET A 32 21.29 28.86 -11.33
CA MET A 32 20.60 27.54 -11.40
C MET A 32 20.46 27.06 -12.85
N MET A 33 20.63 27.94 -13.84
CA MET A 33 20.57 27.54 -15.25
C MET A 33 21.70 26.59 -15.58
N GLY A 34 21.38 25.50 -16.32
CA GLY A 34 22.35 24.48 -16.68
C GLY A 34 22.67 23.47 -15.56
N LYS A 35 21.95 23.54 -14.45
CA LYS A 35 21.95 22.53 -13.38
C LYS A 35 20.67 21.70 -13.43
N PRO A 36 20.64 20.53 -12.77
CA PRO A 36 19.44 19.70 -12.76
C PRO A 36 18.19 20.45 -12.25
N ILE A 37 17.08 20.31 -12.95
CA ILE A 37 15.75 20.73 -12.48
C ILE A 37 15.13 19.55 -11.76
N ILE A 38 14.80 19.73 -10.48
CA ILE A 38 14.21 18.69 -9.64
C ILE A 38 12.70 18.89 -9.53
N ALA A 39 11.92 17.94 -9.97
CA ALA A 39 10.49 17.95 -9.76
C ALA A 39 10.17 17.49 -8.32
N ILE A 40 9.32 18.24 -7.62
CA ILE A 40 8.70 17.79 -6.37
C ILE A 40 7.30 17.32 -6.73
N VAL A 41 7.16 16.00 -6.81
CA VAL A 41 5.90 15.34 -7.12
C VAL A 41 5.13 15.14 -5.83
N ASN A 42 4.22 16.05 -5.55
CA ASN A 42 3.43 16.05 -4.32
C ASN A 42 1.99 15.56 -4.58
N SER A 43 1.23 15.34 -3.52
CA SER A 43 -0.16 14.90 -3.55
C SER A 43 -1.00 15.55 -2.44
N PHE A 44 -0.68 16.79 -2.11
CA PHE A 44 -1.43 17.57 -1.12
C PHE A 44 -2.90 17.69 -1.49
N THR A 45 -3.76 17.45 -0.52
CA THR A 45 -5.21 17.74 -0.56
C THR A 45 -5.77 17.80 0.86
N GLN A 46 -6.87 18.54 1.05
CA GLN A 46 -7.60 18.58 2.31
C GLN A 46 -8.65 17.48 2.45
N PHE A 47 -8.85 16.66 1.41
CA PHE A 47 -9.77 15.51 1.44
C PHE A 47 -9.20 14.25 2.09
N VAL A 48 -7.89 14.20 2.34
CA VAL A 48 -7.18 13.00 2.82
C VAL A 48 -6.39 13.35 4.09
N PRO A 49 -6.71 12.80 5.27
CA PRO A 49 -5.98 13.09 6.51
C PRO A 49 -4.48 12.87 6.41
N GLY A 50 -4.07 11.86 5.63
CA GLY A 50 -2.67 11.57 5.33
C GLY A 50 -1.97 12.58 4.42
N HIS A 51 -2.71 13.53 3.83
CA HIS A 51 -2.20 14.46 2.82
C HIS A 51 -2.35 15.94 3.18
N THR A 52 -3.08 16.27 4.24
CA THR A 52 -3.34 17.67 4.64
C THR A 52 -2.07 18.47 4.96
N HIS A 53 -1.01 17.79 5.40
CA HIS A 53 0.29 18.36 5.76
C HIS A 53 1.34 18.28 4.64
N LEU A 54 1.03 17.67 3.50
CA LEU A 54 2.04 17.43 2.45
C LEU A 54 2.50 18.70 1.74
N HIS A 55 1.70 19.79 1.75
CA HIS A 55 2.14 21.07 1.24
C HIS A 55 3.37 21.61 1.99
N GLU A 56 3.37 21.52 3.31
CA GLU A 56 4.52 21.94 4.13
C GLU A 56 5.76 21.13 3.82
N ILE A 57 5.61 19.82 3.60
CA ILE A 57 6.69 18.94 3.20
C ILE A 57 7.27 19.36 1.86
N GLY A 58 6.43 19.63 0.87
CA GLY A 58 6.86 20.11 -0.45
C GLY A 58 7.70 21.39 -0.35
N GLN A 59 7.29 22.35 0.48
CA GLN A 59 8.03 23.59 0.69
C GLN A 59 9.37 23.38 1.43
N GLN A 60 9.41 22.47 2.41
CA GLN A 60 10.66 22.10 3.09
C GLN A 60 11.65 21.42 2.12
N VAL A 61 11.20 20.46 1.35
CA VAL A 61 12.01 19.78 0.33
C VAL A 61 12.53 20.78 -0.71
N LYS A 62 11.65 21.68 -1.20
CA LYS A 62 12.03 22.75 -2.13
C LYS A 62 13.15 23.62 -1.58
N ALA A 63 12.98 24.10 -0.35
CA ALA A 63 13.98 24.95 0.29
C ALA A 63 15.35 24.26 0.46
N GLU A 64 15.36 22.97 0.81
CA GLU A 64 16.62 22.20 0.94
C GLU A 64 17.29 21.96 -0.42
N ILE A 65 16.55 21.65 -1.48
CA ILE A 65 17.10 21.51 -2.84
C ILE A 65 17.70 22.82 -3.34
N GLU A 66 17.00 23.94 -3.13
CA GLU A 66 17.45 25.26 -3.59
C GLU A 66 18.71 25.74 -2.84
N LYS A 67 18.90 25.39 -1.56
CA LYS A 67 20.15 25.62 -0.83
C LYS A 67 21.34 24.93 -1.49
N LEU A 68 21.12 23.80 -2.16
CA LEU A 68 22.14 23.06 -2.91
C LEU A 68 22.35 23.60 -4.33
N GLY A 69 21.65 24.67 -4.70
CA GLY A 69 21.83 25.41 -5.94
C GLY A 69 21.13 24.82 -7.16
N CYS A 70 20.24 23.84 -6.99
CA CYS A 70 19.33 23.34 -8.04
C CYS A 70 17.99 24.07 -7.99
N PHE A 71 17.29 24.16 -9.13
CA PHE A 71 15.92 24.66 -9.16
C PHE A 71 14.95 23.50 -8.84
N ALA A 72 14.02 23.76 -7.93
CA ALA A 72 12.98 22.79 -7.57
C ALA A 72 11.59 23.35 -7.92
N ALA A 73 10.79 22.53 -8.63
CA ALA A 73 9.44 22.89 -9.04
C ALA A 73 8.45 21.86 -8.49
N GLU A 74 7.50 22.33 -7.66
CA GLU A 74 6.46 21.49 -7.07
C GLU A 74 5.21 21.48 -7.93
N PHE A 75 4.58 20.31 -8.04
CA PHE A 75 3.21 20.15 -8.52
C PHE A 75 2.51 19.04 -7.73
N ASN A 76 1.17 19.08 -7.74
CA ASN A 76 0.36 18.05 -7.09
C ASN A 76 -0.33 17.16 -8.10
N THR A 77 -0.34 15.85 -7.86
CA THR A 77 -1.29 14.92 -8.44
C THR A 77 -2.53 14.83 -7.56
N ILE A 78 -3.58 14.16 -8.07
CA ILE A 78 -4.79 13.90 -7.28
C ILE A 78 -4.51 12.88 -6.17
N ALA A 79 -5.33 12.93 -5.11
CA ALA A 79 -5.37 11.91 -4.07
C ALA A 79 -6.81 11.68 -3.64
N ILE A 80 -7.21 10.41 -3.53
CA ILE A 80 -8.52 9.98 -3.04
C ILE A 80 -8.30 9.30 -1.69
N ASP A 81 -9.16 9.61 -0.72
CA ASP A 81 -9.19 8.92 0.57
C ASP A 81 -10.05 7.67 0.47
N ASP A 82 -9.42 6.50 0.59
CA ASP A 82 -10.12 5.24 0.53
C ASP A 82 -11.06 5.04 1.73
N GLY A 83 -10.70 5.54 2.91
CA GLY A 83 -11.52 5.44 4.11
C GLY A 83 -12.81 6.26 4.01
N ILE A 84 -12.73 7.50 3.52
CA ILE A 84 -13.90 8.37 3.31
C ILE A 84 -14.77 7.88 2.14
N ALA A 85 -14.15 7.36 1.09
CA ALA A 85 -14.86 6.84 -0.09
C ALA A 85 -15.49 5.45 0.14
N MET A 86 -15.10 4.75 1.19
CA MET A 86 -15.50 3.37 1.45
C MET A 86 -16.98 3.27 1.81
N GLY A 87 -17.66 2.23 1.28
CA GLY A 87 -19.07 1.96 1.56
C GLY A 87 -20.06 2.71 0.67
N HIS A 88 -19.60 3.48 -0.30
CA HIS A 88 -20.43 4.12 -1.33
C HIS A 88 -19.72 4.15 -2.70
N ASP A 89 -20.41 4.62 -3.73
CA ASP A 89 -19.92 4.62 -5.12
C ASP A 89 -18.65 5.46 -5.38
N GLY A 90 -18.28 6.32 -4.46
CA GLY A 90 -16.99 7.03 -4.48
C GLY A 90 -15.79 6.09 -4.50
N MET A 91 -15.91 4.90 -3.91
CA MET A 91 -14.83 3.93 -3.85
C MET A 91 -14.46 3.32 -5.22
N LEU A 92 -15.36 3.39 -6.19
CA LEU A 92 -15.10 2.98 -7.58
C LEU A 92 -13.98 3.80 -8.23
N TYR A 93 -13.73 5.02 -7.77
CA TYR A 93 -12.71 5.92 -8.31
C TYR A 93 -11.32 5.69 -7.72
N SER A 94 -11.21 4.95 -6.62
CA SER A 94 -9.96 4.77 -5.90
C SER A 94 -8.89 4.07 -6.75
N LEU A 95 -9.08 2.81 -7.14
CA LEU A 95 -8.08 2.07 -7.93
C LEU A 95 -7.79 2.73 -9.30
N PRO A 96 -8.79 3.22 -10.05
CA PRO A 96 -8.53 3.95 -11.29
C PRO A 96 -7.65 5.19 -11.13
N SER A 97 -7.70 5.86 -9.98
CA SER A 97 -6.86 7.03 -9.70
C SER A 97 -5.37 6.69 -9.70
N ARG A 98 -4.97 5.46 -9.37
CA ARG A 98 -3.57 5.01 -9.41
C ARG A 98 -2.93 5.24 -10.77
N ASP A 99 -3.62 4.82 -11.82
CA ASP A 99 -3.15 4.98 -13.21
C ASP A 99 -3.16 6.45 -13.65
N ILE A 100 -4.16 7.24 -13.23
CA ILE A 100 -4.23 8.68 -13.50
C ILE A 100 -3.09 9.42 -12.79
N ILE A 101 -2.76 9.04 -11.57
CA ILE A 101 -1.62 9.57 -10.83
C ILE A 101 -0.34 9.31 -11.62
N ALA A 102 -0.12 8.08 -12.07
CA ALA A 102 1.04 7.73 -12.89
C ALA A 102 1.12 8.58 -14.15
N ASP A 103 0.01 8.71 -14.89
CA ASP A 103 -0.08 9.55 -16.09
C ASP A 103 0.22 11.02 -15.77
N SER A 104 -0.40 11.59 -14.73
CA SER A 104 -0.22 13.00 -14.39
C SER A 104 1.24 13.35 -14.08
N VAL A 105 1.95 12.46 -13.39
CA VAL A 105 3.38 12.61 -13.11
C VAL A 105 4.21 12.52 -14.38
N GLU A 106 3.92 11.52 -15.21
CA GLU A 106 4.60 11.34 -16.50
C GLU A 106 4.41 12.55 -17.42
N TYR A 107 3.18 13.07 -17.53
CA TYR A 107 2.87 14.28 -18.31
C TYR A 107 3.68 15.48 -17.82
N MET A 108 3.65 15.78 -16.53
CA MET A 108 4.32 16.95 -15.96
C MET A 108 5.84 16.87 -16.14
N VAL A 109 6.43 15.73 -15.82
CA VAL A 109 7.89 15.55 -15.87
C VAL A 109 8.40 15.51 -17.31
N ASN A 110 7.67 14.87 -18.22
CA ASN A 110 8.06 14.81 -19.64
C ASN A 110 7.84 16.15 -20.36
N ALA A 111 6.75 16.85 -20.10
CA ALA A 111 6.48 18.14 -20.72
C ALA A 111 7.50 19.21 -20.29
N HIS A 112 7.86 19.26 -19.03
CA HIS A 112 8.78 20.26 -18.49
C HIS A 112 10.26 19.80 -18.47
N LYS A 113 10.52 18.54 -18.88
CA LYS A 113 11.88 17.99 -18.95
C LYS A 113 12.65 18.06 -17.62
N ALA A 114 11.97 17.78 -16.50
CA ALA A 114 12.67 17.67 -15.23
C ALA A 114 13.71 16.53 -15.28
N ASP A 115 14.82 16.72 -14.58
CA ASP A 115 15.98 15.82 -14.62
C ASP A 115 15.90 14.73 -13.54
N ALA A 116 15.29 15.03 -12.42
CA ALA A 116 15.11 14.11 -11.30
C ALA A 116 13.85 14.47 -10.53
N MET A 117 13.40 13.61 -9.62
CA MET A 117 12.19 13.90 -8.84
C MET A 117 12.26 13.37 -7.41
N VAL A 118 11.61 14.11 -6.49
CA VAL A 118 11.24 13.65 -5.16
C VAL A 118 9.73 13.40 -5.17
N CYS A 119 9.33 12.17 -4.83
CA CYS A 119 7.92 11.79 -4.73
C CYS A 119 7.47 11.86 -3.27
N ILE A 120 6.50 12.72 -3.00
CA ILE A 120 5.88 12.90 -1.68
C ILE A 120 4.49 12.28 -1.73
N SER A 121 4.38 11.07 -1.22
CA SER A 121 3.15 10.28 -1.19
C SER A 121 2.80 9.88 0.24
N ASN A 122 1.63 9.36 0.47
CA ASN A 122 1.31 8.79 1.77
C ASN A 122 0.21 7.71 1.72
N CYS A 123 -0.87 7.93 0.96
CA CYS A 123 -2.05 7.08 1.00
C CYS A 123 -2.07 6.02 -0.12
N ASP A 124 -3.08 5.16 -0.09
CA ASP A 124 -3.20 3.84 -0.73
C ASP A 124 -2.82 3.77 -2.21
N LYS A 125 -3.36 4.68 -3.04
CA LYS A 125 -3.20 4.61 -4.51
C LYS A 125 -2.12 5.56 -5.00
N ILE A 126 -1.75 6.53 -4.16
CA ILE A 126 -0.79 7.58 -4.51
C ILE A 126 0.62 7.01 -4.54
N THR A 127 1.03 6.29 -3.50
CA THR A 127 2.35 5.67 -3.45
C THR A 127 2.59 4.72 -4.62
N PRO A 128 1.70 3.75 -4.93
CA PRO A 128 1.90 2.89 -6.10
C PRO A 128 1.78 3.63 -7.42
N GLY A 129 0.91 4.64 -7.56
CA GLY A 129 0.81 5.45 -8.77
C GLY A 129 2.09 6.23 -9.07
N MET A 130 2.71 6.84 -8.06
CA MET A 130 4.01 7.50 -8.20
C MET A 130 5.15 6.49 -8.47
N LEU A 131 5.11 5.29 -7.88
CA LEU A 131 6.07 4.22 -8.18
C LEU A 131 5.96 3.79 -9.65
N MET A 132 4.74 3.58 -10.17
CA MET A 132 4.51 3.29 -11.60
C MET A 132 5.13 4.39 -12.48
N ALA A 133 4.87 5.67 -12.18
CA ALA A 133 5.45 6.79 -12.92
C ALA A 133 6.99 6.80 -12.86
N SER A 134 7.57 6.48 -11.70
CA SER A 134 9.04 6.43 -11.55
C SER A 134 9.67 5.34 -12.42
N MET A 135 8.99 4.20 -12.59
CA MET A 135 9.44 3.12 -13.48
C MET A 135 9.34 3.53 -14.95
N ARG A 136 8.24 4.19 -15.37
CA ARG A 136 8.07 4.69 -16.74
C ARG A 136 9.13 5.72 -17.11
N LEU A 137 9.36 6.70 -16.24
CA LEU A 137 10.28 7.81 -16.47
C LEU A 137 11.76 7.40 -16.36
N ASN A 138 12.07 6.50 -15.45
CA ASN A 138 13.41 5.99 -15.16
C ASN A 138 14.48 7.09 -15.07
N ILE A 139 14.18 8.15 -14.33
CA ILE A 139 15.12 9.22 -13.95
C ILE A 139 15.42 9.13 -12.46
N PRO A 140 16.53 9.71 -11.95
CA PRO A 140 16.82 9.67 -10.52
C PRO A 140 15.61 10.08 -9.68
N THR A 141 15.21 9.23 -8.74
CA THR A 141 13.98 9.40 -7.95
C THR A 141 14.21 8.97 -6.52
N VAL A 142 13.71 9.76 -5.57
CA VAL A 142 13.67 9.44 -4.13
C VAL A 142 12.24 9.59 -3.64
N PHE A 143 11.79 8.64 -2.83
CA PHE A 143 10.49 8.69 -2.17
C PHE A 143 10.62 9.11 -0.71
N VAL A 144 9.69 9.94 -0.27
CA VAL A 144 9.50 10.25 1.14
C VAL A 144 8.00 10.40 1.43
N SER A 145 7.50 9.65 2.42
CA SER A 145 6.08 9.69 2.77
C SER A 145 5.77 10.76 3.82
N GLY A 146 4.51 11.17 3.91
CA GLY A 146 4.02 12.06 4.96
C GLY A 146 4.02 11.43 6.35
N GLY A 147 4.16 10.11 6.44
CA GLY A 147 4.16 9.32 7.68
C GLY A 147 2.79 8.82 8.11
N PRO A 148 2.76 7.77 8.94
CA PRO A 148 1.54 7.23 9.51
C PRO A 148 0.98 8.12 10.62
N MET A 149 -0.33 8.01 10.83
CA MET A 149 -1.04 8.54 11.99
C MET A 149 -0.67 7.75 13.24
N GLU A 150 -0.75 8.38 14.39
CA GLU A 150 -0.71 7.71 15.69
C GLU A 150 -1.96 6.84 15.89
N ALA A 151 -1.87 5.79 16.70
CA ALA A 151 -3.05 5.05 17.14
C ALA A 151 -3.97 5.95 17.98
N GLY A 152 -5.28 5.83 17.77
CA GLY A 152 -6.26 6.46 18.63
C GLY A 152 -6.27 5.82 20.03
N GLU A 153 -6.85 6.50 21.00
CA GLU A 153 -6.99 5.98 22.37
C GLU A 153 -8.29 6.45 23.02
N TRP A 154 -9.07 5.51 23.54
CA TRP A 154 -10.25 5.79 24.35
C TRP A 154 -10.55 4.65 25.30
N GLY A 155 -10.93 4.99 26.53
CA GLY A 155 -11.23 3.99 27.55
C GLY A 155 -10.07 3.07 27.90
N GLY A 156 -8.81 3.54 27.75
CA GLY A 156 -7.60 2.77 28.01
C GLY A 156 -7.28 1.71 26.95
N LYS A 157 -7.89 1.83 25.75
CA LYS A 157 -7.66 0.95 24.61
C LYS A 157 -7.19 1.77 23.41
N HIS A 158 -6.29 1.19 22.62
CA HIS A 158 -5.98 1.73 21.31
C HIS A 158 -7.14 1.49 20.35
N LEU A 159 -7.35 2.46 19.45
CA LEU A 159 -8.40 2.47 18.45
C LEU A 159 -7.83 2.82 17.08
N ASP A 160 -8.56 2.42 16.05
CA ASP A 160 -8.37 2.85 14.67
C ASP A 160 -9.72 3.01 13.93
N LEU A 161 -9.67 3.36 12.66
CA LEU A 161 -10.83 3.49 11.79
C LEU A 161 -11.75 2.25 11.81
N ILE A 162 -11.15 1.06 11.89
CA ILE A 162 -11.89 -0.21 11.84
C ILE A 162 -12.74 -0.40 13.09
N ASP A 163 -12.25 0.03 14.25
CA ASP A 163 -13.02 -0.01 15.49
C ASP A 163 -14.27 0.85 15.38
N ALA A 164 -14.16 2.05 14.79
CA ALA A 164 -15.32 2.90 14.55
C ALA A 164 -16.36 2.22 13.65
N MET A 165 -15.92 1.59 12.55
CA MET A 165 -16.80 0.87 11.62
C MET A 165 -17.49 -0.34 12.25
N ILE A 166 -16.77 -1.15 13.04
CA ILE A 166 -17.33 -2.34 13.69
C ILE A 166 -18.32 -1.91 14.78
N LYS A 167 -17.94 -0.93 15.61
CA LYS A 167 -18.75 -0.50 16.76
C LYS A 167 -20.01 0.25 16.35
N SER A 168 -19.97 1.02 15.26
CA SER A 168 -21.17 1.69 14.75
C SER A 168 -22.25 0.71 14.25
N ALA A 169 -21.85 -0.50 13.84
CA ALA A 169 -22.79 -1.54 13.38
C ALA A 169 -23.20 -2.54 14.48
N ASP A 170 -22.62 -2.45 15.68
CA ASP A 170 -22.92 -3.32 16.81
C ASP A 170 -24.09 -2.73 17.62
N PRO A 171 -25.29 -3.36 17.60
CA PRO A 171 -26.47 -2.82 18.29
C PRO A 171 -26.36 -2.83 19.82
N THR A 172 -25.32 -3.44 20.37
CA THR A 172 -25.06 -3.46 21.83
C THR A 172 -24.24 -2.26 22.30
N VAL A 173 -23.67 -1.48 21.37
CA VAL A 173 -22.88 -0.27 21.65
C VAL A 173 -23.82 0.94 21.61
N SER A 174 -23.75 1.81 22.63
CA SER A 174 -24.57 3.00 22.68
C SER A 174 -24.12 4.07 21.68
N ASP A 175 -25.03 4.93 21.20
CA ASP A 175 -24.70 6.05 20.32
C ASP A 175 -23.68 7.00 20.95
N ALA A 176 -23.72 7.16 22.29
CA ALA A 176 -22.75 7.97 23.04
C ALA A 176 -21.34 7.38 22.98
N ASP A 177 -21.21 6.05 23.04
CA ASP A 177 -19.90 5.39 22.91
C ASP A 177 -19.40 5.46 21.47
N VAL A 178 -20.30 5.32 20.47
CA VAL A 178 -19.94 5.50 19.06
C VAL A 178 -19.39 6.91 18.81
N ASP A 179 -20.06 7.97 19.32
CA ASP A 179 -19.57 9.37 19.23
C ASP A 179 -18.17 9.54 19.83
N GLN A 180 -17.88 8.88 20.96
CA GLN A 180 -16.56 8.92 21.56
C GLN A 180 -15.51 8.19 20.69
N ILE A 181 -15.85 7.03 20.16
CA ILE A 181 -14.94 6.27 19.29
C ILE A 181 -14.62 7.07 18.02
N GLU A 182 -15.61 7.68 17.37
CA GLU A 182 -15.41 8.54 16.20
C GLU A 182 -14.42 9.69 16.45
N ARG A 183 -14.50 10.31 17.62
CA ARG A 183 -13.61 11.44 18.00
C ARG A 183 -12.19 11.04 18.33
N HIS A 184 -11.95 9.77 18.66
CA HIS A 184 -10.66 9.31 19.18
C HIS A 184 -9.96 8.30 18.29
N ALA A 185 -10.66 7.66 17.33
CA ALA A 185 -10.11 6.60 16.49
C ALA A 185 -9.01 7.11 15.52
N CYS A 186 -9.12 8.37 15.07
CA CYS A 186 -8.17 8.99 14.14
C CYS A 186 -7.65 10.31 14.71
N PRO A 187 -6.59 10.29 15.53
CA PRO A 187 -6.21 11.42 16.38
C PRO A 187 -5.37 12.50 15.67
N GLY A 188 -5.21 12.46 14.34
CA GLY A 188 -4.41 13.49 13.70
C GLY A 188 -4.08 13.28 12.23
N CYS A 189 -3.07 14.00 11.77
CA CYS A 189 -2.56 13.85 10.41
C CYS A 189 -1.73 12.56 10.26
N GLY A 190 -1.68 12.04 9.05
CA GLY A 190 -0.95 10.83 8.70
C GLY A 190 -1.83 9.83 7.95
N SER A 191 -1.20 8.80 7.37
CA SER A 191 -1.89 7.61 6.86
C SER A 191 -2.44 6.77 8.01
N CYS A 192 -3.07 5.64 7.73
CA CYS A 192 -3.66 4.79 8.78
C CYS A 192 -2.65 4.41 9.88
N SER A 193 -3.13 4.15 11.10
CA SER A 193 -2.27 3.74 12.24
C SER A 193 -1.91 2.26 12.25
N GLY A 194 -2.57 1.42 11.43
CA GLY A 194 -2.30 -0.02 11.29
C GLY A 194 -1.54 -0.37 10.01
N MET A 195 -1.30 -1.68 9.78
CA MET A 195 -0.69 -2.20 8.56
C MET A 195 -1.77 -2.38 7.47
N PHE A 196 -2.40 -1.26 7.11
CA PHE A 196 -3.33 -1.16 6.00
C PHE A 196 -2.57 -0.87 4.71
N THR A 197 -3.24 -0.65 3.59
CA THR A 197 -2.58 -0.54 2.29
C THR A 197 -1.59 0.63 2.23
N ALA A 198 -1.95 1.79 2.78
CA ALA A 198 -1.09 2.97 2.79
C ALA A 198 0.27 2.69 3.45
N ASN A 199 0.25 2.19 4.69
CA ASN A 199 1.47 1.87 5.42
C ASN A 199 2.21 0.67 4.82
N SER A 200 1.50 -0.37 4.36
CA SER A 200 2.13 -1.47 3.64
C SER A 200 2.95 -0.96 2.46
N MET A 201 2.39 -0.11 1.59
CA MET A 201 3.11 0.43 0.43
C MET A 201 4.28 1.34 0.82
N ASN A 202 4.13 2.16 1.87
CA ASN A 202 5.24 3.00 2.37
C ASN A 202 6.38 2.15 2.96
N CYS A 203 6.07 1.05 3.62
CA CYS A 203 7.04 0.08 4.12
C CYS A 203 7.71 -0.72 2.98
N LEU A 204 6.93 -1.15 1.99
CA LEU A 204 7.46 -1.86 0.81
C LEU A 204 8.39 -0.98 -0.01
N ASN A 205 8.17 0.33 -0.02
CA ASN A 205 9.06 1.28 -0.68
C ASN A 205 10.46 1.32 -0.03
N GLU A 206 10.56 1.12 1.30
CA GLU A 206 11.85 0.90 1.97
C GLU A 206 12.52 -0.41 1.53
N ALA A 207 11.73 -1.48 1.38
CA ALA A 207 12.24 -2.81 0.98
C ALA A 207 12.67 -2.86 -0.50
N ILE A 208 11.93 -2.17 -1.40
CA ILE A 208 12.33 -1.98 -2.80
C ILE A 208 13.64 -1.19 -2.88
N GLY A 209 13.88 -0.27 -1.92
CA GLY A 209 15.09 0.52 -1.83
C GLY A 209 14.96 1.95 -2.36
N LEU A 210 13.74 2.45 -2.67
CA LEU A 210 13.52 3.80 -3.19
C LEU A 210 13.20 4.84 -2.09
N ALA A 211 13.00 4.39 -0.84
CA ALA A 211 12.80 5.23 0.33
C ALA A 211 13.85 4.94 1.42
N LEU A 212 14.08 5.94 2.27
CA LEU A 212 15.00 5.86 3.40
C LEU A 212 14.36 5.09 4.59
N PRO A 213 15.17 4.47 5.46
CA PRO A 213 14.67 3.80 6.66
C PRO A 213 13.88 4.73 7.58
N GLY A 214 12.77 4.23 8.12
CA GLY A 214 11.81 5.00 8.90
C GLY A 214 10.72 5.69 8.08
N ASN A 215 10.79 5.58 6.76
CA ASN A 215 9.79 6.16 5.84
C ASN A 215 8.38 5.71 6.17
N GLY A 216 8.16 4.41 6.38
CA GLY A 216 6.85 3.83 6.64
C GLY A 216 6.43 3.81 8.11
N THR A 217 7.31 4.12 9.06
CA THR A 217 7.05 3.81 10.47
C THR A 217 7.15 5.00 11.45
N ILE A 218 7.93 6.05 11.15
CA ILE A 218 7.93 7.26 11.99
C ILE A 218 6.59 7.99 11.81
N VAL A 219 5.88 8.26 12.90
CA VAL A 219 4.58 8.95 12.85
C VAL A 219 4.70 10.38 12.31
N ALA A 220 3.67 10.86 11.61
CA ALA A 220 3.66 12.16 10.92
C ALA A 220 3.92 13.34 11.86
N THR A 221 3.42 13.27 13.09
CA THR A 221 3.57 14.32 14.11
C THR A 221 4.97 14.44 14.69
N HIS A 222 5.85 13.43 14.52
CA HIS A 222 7.16 13.40 15.16
C HIS A 222 8.21 14.25 14.42
N ALA A 223 9.00 15.02 15.16
CA ALA A 223 10.02 15.93 14.63
C ALA A 223 11.07 15.25 13.74
N ASN A 224 11.38 13.98 13.97
CA ASN A 224 12.32 13.21 13.14
C ASN A 224 11.85 13.02 11.69
N ARG A 225 10.55 13.22 11.38
CA ARG A 225 10.06 13.29 10.00
C ARG A 225 10.73 14.41 9.20
N LYS A 226 10.92 15.57 9.81
CA LYS A 226 11.57 16.72 9.15
C LYS A 226 12.98 16.42 8.67
N GLN A 227 13.69 15.54 9.40
CA GLN A 227 15.03 15.11 8.97
C GLN A 227 14.96 14.21 7.74
N LEU A 228 13.98 13.30 7.64
CA LEU A 228 13.81 12.46 6.44
C LEU A 228 13.57 13.31 5.18
N PHE A 229 12.79 14.38 5.28
CA PHE A 229 12.55 15.27 4.15
C PHE A 229 13.81 15.97 3.69
N LYS A 230 14.63 16.41 4.64
CA LYS A 230 15.92 17.02 4.37
C LYS A 230 16.89 16.01 3.72
N ASP A 231 16.95 14.79 4.27
CA ASP A 231 17.83 13.74 3.76
C ASP A 231 17.42 13.33 2.32
N ALA A 232 16.11 13.22 2.05
CA ALA A 232 15.59 12.94 0.71
C ALA A 232 15.94 14.06 -0.29
N ALA A 233 15.83 15.32 0.13
CA ALA A 233 16.17 16.49 -0.70
C ALA A 233 17.67 16.52 -1.05
N GLN A 234 18.53 16.23 -0.08
CA GLN A 234 19.97 16.17 -0.31
C GLN A 234 20.34 14.98 -1.20
N LEU A 235 19.70 13.85 -0.96
CA LEU A 235 19.96 12.61 -1.69
C LEU A 235 19.58 12.73 -3.17
N ILE A 236 18.43 13.34 -3.49
CA ILE A 236 18.02 13.48 -4.90
C ILE A 236 18.98 14.38 -5.69
N VAL A 237 19.46 15.46 -5.10
CA VAL A 237 20.46 16.33 -5.76
C VAL A 237 21.76 15.56 -6.00
N LYS A 238 22.23 14.82 -5.00
CA LYS A 238 23.42 13.96 -5.12
C LYS A 238 23.23 12.91 -6.23
N ASN A 239 22.09 12.23 -6.28
CA ASN A 239 21.83 11.19 -7.27
C ASN A 239 21.64 11.77 -8.68
N ALA A 240 21.07 12.96 -8.82
CA ALA A 240 21.01 13.65 -10.10
C ALA A 240 22.43 13.91 -10.65
N TYR A 241 23.35 14.45 -9.84
CA TYR A 241 24.73 14.65 -10.26
C TYR A 241 25.46 13.33 -10.56
N LYS A 242 25.27 12.30 -9.73
CA LYS A 242 25.85 10.97 -10.02
C LYS A 242 25.44 10.44 -11.40
N TYR A 243 24.15 10.56 -11.73
CA TYR A 243 23.66 10.12 -13.04
C TYR A 243 24.18 10.99 -14.16
N TYR A 244 23.97 12.33 -14.10
CA TYR A 244 24.27 13.22 -15.22
C TYR A 244 25.78 13.52 -15.36
N GLU A 245 26.51 13.65 -14.28
CA GLU A 245 27.96 13.97 -14.34
C GLU A 245 28.84 12.73 -14.40
N ASP A 246 28.55 11.72 -13.53
CA ASP A 246 29.38 10.53 -13.41
C ASP A 246 28.94 9.39 -14.31
N GLY A 247 27.69 9.41 -14.80
CA GLY A 247 27.07 8.35 -15.60
C GLY A 247 26.81 7.09 -14.78
N ASP A 248 26.43 7.26 -13.53
CA ASP A 248 26.09 6.17 -12.61
C ASP A 248 24.59 5.81 -12.71
N ASP A 249 24.31 4.78 -13.51
CA ASP A 249 22.93 4.27 -13.70
C ASP A 249 22.37 3.52 -12.48
N SER A 250 23.21 3.23 -11.46
CA SER A 250 22.78 2.50 -10.27
C SER A 250 21.75 3.27 -9.43
N VAL A 251 21.64 4.59 -9.62
CA VAL A 251 20.70 5.48 -8.94
C VAL A 251 19.32 5.55 -9.61
N LEU A 252 19.14 4.89 -10.75
CA LEU A 252 17.88 4.89 -11.49
C LEU A 252 16.85 3.93 -10.85
N PRO A 253 15.55 4.25 -10.89
CA PRO A 253 14.50 3.41 -10.32
C PRO A 253 14.52 1.96 -10.82
N ARG A 254 14.69 1.72 -12.12
CA ARG A 254 14.73 0.35 -12.67
C ARG A 254 16.02 -0.41 -12.31
N SER A 255 17.10 0.28 -11.97
CA SER A 255 18.34 -0.34 -11.46
C SER A 255 18.24 -0.75 -10.00
N ILE A 256 17.33 -0.12 -9.24
CA ILE A 256 17.03 -0.41 -7.84
C ILE A 256 15.89 -1.42 -7.74
N ALA A 257 14.75 -1.16 -8.39
CA ALA A 257 13.56 -2.00 -8.39
C ALA A 257 13.72 -3.20 -9.35
N THR A 258 14.71 -4.03 -9.11
CA THR A 258 14.98 -5.26 -9.84
C THR A 258 13.99 -6.36 -9.44
N ARG A 259 13.97 -7.48 -10.18
CA ARG A 259 13.17 -8.64 -9.80
C ARG A 259 13.43 -9.11 -8.36
N GLN A 260 14.69 -9.11 -7.93
CA GLN A 260 15.07 -9.47 -6.56
C GLN A 260 14.53 -8.47 -5.54
N ALA A 261 14.51 -7.18 -5.86
CA ALA A 261 13.90 -6.16 -5.00
C ALA A 261 12.38 -6.36 -4.86
N PHE A 262 11.66 -6.74 -5.93
CA PHE A 262 10.25 -7.11 -5.86
C PHE A 262 10.01 -8.37 -5.03
N LEU A 263 10.85 -9.40 -5.18
CA LEU A 263 10.78 -10.60 -4.34
C LEU A 263 11.04 -10.27 -2.86
N ASN A 264 12.01 -9.43 -2.56
CA ASN A 264 12.28 -8.96 -1.19
C ASN A 264 11.10 -8.17 -0.61
N ALA A 265 10.50 -7.27 -1.41
CA ALA A 265 9.33 -6.50 -1.00
C ALA A 265 8.13 -7.42 -0.70
N MET A 266 7.86 -8.39 -1.57
CA MET A 266 6.77 -9.35 -1.34
C MET A 266 7.05 -10.27 -0.14
N THR A 267 8.31 -10.65 0.08
CA THR A 267 8.74 -11.40 1.27
C THR A 267 8.47 -10.59 2.54
N LEU A 268 8.79 -9.30 2.56
CA LEU A 268 8.45 -8.40 3.67
C LEU A 268 6.92 -8.34 3.88
N ASP A 269 6.15 -8.14 2.81
CA ASP A 269 4.69 -8.01 2.89
C ASP A 269 4.03 -9.25 3.52
N ILE A 270 4.47 -10.43 3.11
CA ILE A 270 4.04 -11.71 3.67
C ILE A 270 4.43 -11.82 5.14
N ALA A 271 5.66 -11.45 5.49
CA ALA A 271 6.18 -11.55 6.86
C ALA A 271 5.51 -10.57 7.83
N MET A 272 5.10 -9.39 7.36
CA MET A 272 4.45 -8.38 8.21
C MET A 272 2.91 -8.46 8.18
N GLY A 273 2.34 -9.43 7.44
CA GLY A 273 0.89 -9.54 7.30
C GLY A 273 0.26 -8.29 6.69
N GLY A 274 0.86 -7.78 5.62
CA GLY A 274 0.44 -6.58 4.94
C GLY A 274 -0.92 -6.69 4.25
N SER A 275 -1.26 -5.68 3.45
CA SER A 275 -2.54 -5.62 2.74
C SER A 275 -2.54 -6.52 1.50
N THR A 276 -3.68 -7.18 1.21
CA THR A 276 -3.84 -7.89 -0.07
C THR A 276 -3.78 -6.97 -1.29
N ASN A 277 -4.06 -5.67 -1.12
CA ASN A 277 -3.96 -4.68 -2.18
C ASN A 277 -2.52 -4.48 -2.68
N THR A 278 -1.52 -4.74 -1.85
CA THR A 278 -0.10 -4.67 -2.25
C THR A 278 0.23 -5.64 -3.37
N VAL A 279 -0.47 -6.79 -3.44
CA VAL A 279 -0.34 -7.74 -4.55
C VAL A 279 -0.68 -7.06 -5.88
N LEU A 280 -1.84 -6.38 -5.97
CA LEU A 280 -2.21 -5.60 -7.16
C LEU A 280 -1.17 -4.53 -7.49
N HIS A 281 -0.68 -3.85 -6.46
CA HIS A 281 0.22 -2.71 -6.65
C HIS A 281 1.63 -3.15 -7.07
N LEU A 282 2.19 -4.19 -6.46
CA LEU A 282 3.50 -4.71 -6.85
C LEU A 282 3.49 -5.29 -8.27
N LEU A 283 2.42 -6.01 -8.66
CA LEU A 283 2.23 -6.49 -10.03
C LEU A 283 2.17 -5.32 -11.04
N ALA A 284 1.44 -4.25 -10.69
CA ALA A 284 1.34 -3.06 -11.54
C ALA A 284 2.68 -2.31 -11.67
N ILE A 285 3.41 -2.13 -10.57
CA ILE A 285 4.72 -1.47 -10.57
C ILE A 285 5.74 -2.30 -11.34
N ALA A 286 5.73 -3.63 -11.17
CA ALA A 286 6.60 -4.55 -11.90
C ALA A 286 6.30 -4.53 -13.42
N HIS A 287 5.02 -4.43 -13.81
CA HIS A 287 4.62 -4.25 -15.20
C HIS A 287 5.25 -2.99 -15.80
N GLU A 288 5.16 -1.84 -15.13
CA GLU A 288 5.76 -0.59 -15.58
C GLU A 288 7.30 -0.59 -15.55
N ALA A 289 7.88 -1.39 -14.67
CA ALA A 289 9.33 -1.61 -14.60
C ALA A 289 9.85 -2.59 -15.67
N GLU A 290 8.95 -3.24 -16.43
CA GLU A 290 9.26 -4.35 -17.36
C GLU A 290 9.94 -5.54 -16.66
N VAL A 291 9.54 -5.81 -15.41
CA VAL A 291 10.05 -6.90 -14.58
C VAL A 291 9.07 -8.07 -14.62
N ASP A 292 9.58 -9.28 -14.91
CA ASP A 292 8.80 -10.52 -14.88
C ASP A 292 8.56 -10.96 -13.42
N PHE A 293 7.48 -10.40 -12.80
CA PHE A 293 7.01 -10.72 -11.45
C PHE A 293 5.52 -11.07 -11.52
N LYS A 294 5.15 -12.24 -11.03
CA LYS A 294 3.83 -12.85 -11.24
C LYS A 294 3.21 -13.41 -9.95
N MET A 295 1.93 -13.75 -10.04
CA MET A 295 1.20 -14.43 -8.95
C MET A 295 1.87 -15.73 -8.49
N ASP A 296 2.52 -16.46 -9.39
CA ASP A 296 3.25 -17.70 -9.03
C ASP A 296 4.49 -17.42 -8.15
N ASP A 297 5.15 -16.27 -8.33
CA ASP A 297 6.23 -15.83 -7.42
C ASP A 297 5.68 -15.56 -6.02
N ILE A 298 4.50 -14.94 -5.94
CA ILE A 298 3.83 -14.63 -4.66
C ILE A 298 3.41 -15.93 -3.96
N ASP A 299 2.82 -16.88 -4.69
CA ASP A 299 2.47 -18.19 -4.13
C ASP A 299 3.70 -18.92 -3.60
N MET A 300 4.78 -18.97 -4.39
CA MET A 300 6.05 -19.57 -3.97
C MET A 300 6.59 -18.96 -2.66
N LEU A 301 6.59 -17.63 -2.56
CA LEU A 301 7.04 -16.92 -1.36
C LEU A 301 6.12 -17.21 -0.17
N SER A 302 4.81 -17.17 -0.36
CA SER A 302 3.82 -17.38 0.70
C SER A 302 3.92 -18.75 1.39
N ARG A 303 4.48 -19.74 0.71
CA ARG A 303 4.67 -21.12 1.25
C ARG A 303 5.89 -21.26 2.16
N ARG A 304 6.83 -20.33 2.12
CA ARG A 304 8.12 -20.45 2.82
C ARG A 304 8.42 -19.32 3.77
N VAL A 305 7.73 -18.18 3.64
CA VAL A 305 7.96 -16.98 4.44
C VAL A 305 7.02 -17.00 5.64
N PRO A 306 7.52 -17.05 6.89
CA PRO A 306 6.67 -17.02 8.08
C PRO A 306 6.14 -15.61 8.37
N CYS A 307 5.07 -15.53 9.16
CA CYS A 307 4.54 -14.25 9.67
C CYS A 307 5.35 -13.83 10.91
N LEU A 308 6.17 -12.78 10.79
CA LEU A 308 7.06 -12.30 11.85
C LEU A 308 6.54 -11.07 12.58
N CYS A 309 5.57 -10.36 12.00
CA CYS A 309 5.00 -9.15 12.59
C CYS A 309 3.48 -9.16 12.46
N LYS A 310 2.77 -8.85 13.53
CA LYS A 310 1.31 -8.65 13.53
C LYS A 310 0.97 -7.33 14.18
N VAL A 311 0.28 -6.49 13.43
CA VAL A 311 -0.26 -5.20 13.89
C VAL A 311 -1.71 -5.06 13.44
N ALA A 312 -2.40 -4.06 13.90
CA ALA A 312 -3.78 -3.79 13.48
C ALA A 312 -3.92 -3.86 11.95
N PRO A 313 -4.94 -4.53 11.40
CA PRO A 313 -6.11 -5.12 12.04
C PRO A 313 -5.94 -6.59 12.47
N ASN A 314 -4.74 -7.18 12.32
CA ASN A 314 -4.48 -8.60 12.61
C ASN A 314 -4.31 -8.86 14.13
N THR A 315 -4.14 -7.80 14.91
CA THR A 315 -4.15 -7.77 16.38
C THR A 315 -4.59 -6.39 16.86
N GLN A 316 -5.13 -6.31 18.06
CA GLN A 316 -5.41 -5.04 18.73
C GLN A 316 -4.24 -4.55 19.61
N LYS A 317 -3.19 -5.38 19.77
CA LYS A 317 -2.08 -5.10 20.68
C LYS A 317 -1.09 -4.08 20.13
N TYR A 318 -0.83 -4.12 18.82
CA TYR A 318 0.21 -3.35 18.15
C TYR A 318 -0.31 -2.54 16.97
N HIS A 319 0.27 -1.35 16.77
CA HIS A 319 0.04 -0.45 15.65
C HIS A 319 1.37 -0.14 14.95
N ILE A 320 1.36 0.71 13.92
CA ILE A 320 2.57 1.00 13.14
C ILE A 320 3.67 1.67 13.97
N GLN A 321 3.30 2.44 14.98
CA GLN A 321 4.23 3.05 15.92
C GLN A 321 5.02 2.01 16.76
N ASP A 322 4.43 0.84 17.02
CA ASP A 322 5.09 -0.26 17.72
C ASP A 322 6.08 -0.99 16.80
N VAL A 323 5.79 -1.05 15.49
CA VAL A 323 6.77 -1.52 14.50
C VAL A 323 7.99 -0.62 14.50
N ASN A 324 7.79 0.72 14.54
CA ASN A 324 8.91 1.66 14.66
C ASN A 324 9.74 1.38 15.92
N ARG A 325 9.08 1.29 17.08
CA ARG A 325 9.73 0.98 18.38
C ARG A 325 10.50 -0.34 18.35
N ALA A 326 10.06 -1.31 17.56
CA ALA A 326 10.70 -2.63 17.42
C ALA A 326 11.85 -2.64 16.37
N GLY A 327 12.21 -1.48 15.82
CA GLY A 327 13.29 -1.31 14.84
C GLY A 327 12.85 -1.21 13.40
N GLY A 328 11.55 -1.02 13.16
CA GLY A 328 10.99 -0.73 11.84
C GLY A 328 11.23 -1.83 10.80
N ILE A 329 11.16 -1.41 9.56
CA ILE A 329 11.24 -2.32 8.41
C ILE A 329 12.61 -2.99 8.28
N MET A 330 13.70 -2.26 8.56
CA MET A 330 15.04 -2.83 8.46
C MET A 330 15.25 -3.99 9.44
N ASN A 331 14.60 -3.99 10.61
CA ASN A 331 14.71 -5.10 11.56
C ASN A 331 13.84 -6.31 11.17
N ILE A 332 12.67 -6.12 10.54
CA ILE A 332 11.93 -7.25 9.94
C ILE A 332 12.77 -7.89 8.81
N LEU A 333 13.32 -7.06 7.93
CA LEU A 333 14.20 -7.53 6.85
C LEU A 333 15.46 -8.22 7.43
N GLY A 334 15.98 -7.75 8.56
CA GLY A 334 17.09 -8.37 9.27
C GLY A 334 16.78 -9.80 9.74
N GLU A 335 15.60 -10.02 10.33
CA GLU A 335 15.17 -11.37 10.74
C GLU A 335 14.97 -12.29 9.52
N LEU A 336 14.40 -11.78 8.44
CA LEU A 336 14.25 -12.52 7.18
C LEU A 336 15.61 -12.87 6.54
N ALA A 337 16.58 -11.94 6.59
CA ALA A 337 17.92 -12.15 6.06
C ALA A 337 18.68 -13.26 6.81
N LYS A 338 18.53 -13.34 8.14
CA LYS A 338 19.07 -14.44 8.96
C LYS A 338 18.57 -15.82 8.51
N GLY A 339 17.35 -15.88 7.99
CA GLY A 339 16.75 -17.09 7.43
C GLY A 339 17.12 -17.38 5.97
N GLY A 340 17.93 -16.55 5.33
CA GLY A 340 18.26 -16.70 3.91
C GLY A 340 17.05 -16.47 2.98
N LEU A 341 16.07 -15.68 3.42
CA LEU A 341 14.82 -15.45 2.68
C LEU A 341 14.89 -14.21 1.76
N LEU A 342 15.98 -13.44 1.80
CA LEU A 342 16.17 -12.21 1.03
C LEU A 342 17.47 -12.26 0.21
N ASP A 343 17.46 -11.53 -0.90
CA ASP A 343 18.69 -11.11 -1.59
C ASP A 343 19.15 -9.77 -0.99
N THR A 344 20.17 -9.83 -0.15
CA THR A 344 20.73 -8.65 0.53
C THR A 344 21.69 -7.83 -0.35
N THR A 345 21.96 -8.27 -1.57
CA THR A 345 22.90 -7.62 -2.51
C THR A 345 22.25 -6.55 -3.39
N VAL A 346 20.92 -6.40 -3.32
CA VAL A 346 20.17 -5.40 -4.11
C VAL A 346 20.58 -3.98 -3.75
N ASN A 347 20.53 -3.10 -4.74
CA ASN A 347 20.85 -1.68 -4.58
C ASN A 347 19.71 -0.93 -3.85
N ARG A 348 20.09 0.18 -3.23
CA ARG A 348 19.19 1.16 -2.62
C ARG A 348 19.50 2.56 -3.11
N VAL A 349 18.53 3.44 -3.03
CA VAL A 349 18.63 4.84 -3.48
C VAL A 349 19.68 5.65 -2.70
N ASP A 350 19.96 5.26 -1.46
CA ASP A 350 20.99 5.87 -0.59
C ASP A 350 22.43 5.43 -0.94
N GLY A 351 22.57 4.51 -1.89
CA GLY A 351 23.84 3.98 -2.36
C GLY A 351 24.36 2.79 -1.54
N MET A 352 23.67 2.39 -0.49
CA MET A 352 23.96 1.16 0.25
C MET A 352 23.40 -0.07 -0.47
N LYS A 353 23.94 -1.24 -0.19
CA LYS A 353 23.26 -2.51 -0.42
C LYS A 353 22.24 -2.76 0.69
N LEU A 354 21.23 -3.57 0.41
CA LEU A 354 20.23 -3.90 1.43
C LEU A 354 20.86 -4.49 2.70
N GLY A 355 21.84 -5.38 2.54
CA GLY A 355 22.56 -5.97 3.67
C GLY A 355 23.27 -4.95 4.55
N GLU A 356 23.92 -3.97 3.94
CA GLU A 356 24.58 -2.87 4.65
C GLU A 356 23.58 -2.00 5.43
N ALA A 357 22.41 -1.73 4.83
CA ALA A 357 21.34 -1.01 5.52
C ALA A 357 20.77 -1.81 6.69
N ILE A 358 20.51 -3.12 6.51
CA ILE A 358 20.05 -3.99 7.59
C ILE A 358 21.04 -3.97 8.75
N GLU A 359 22.33 -4.05 8.48
CA GLU A 359 23.38 -4.05 9.51
C GLU A 359 23.45 -2.72 10.25
N LYS A 360 23.46 -1.59 9.51
CA LYS A 360 23.49 -0.23 10.06
C LYS A 360 22.29 0.06 10.97
N TYR A 361 21.08 -0.34 10.56
CA TYR A 361 19.84 -0.03 11.27
C TYR A 361 19.38 -1.12 12.24
N ASN A 362 20.23 -2.10 12.56
CA ASN A 362 19.92 -3.16 13.53
C ASN A 362 19.96 -2.62 14.97
N ILE A 363 18.84 -2.68 15.67
CA ILE A 363 18.74 -2.25 17.08
C ILE A 363 19.06 -3.36 18.09
N SER A 364 19.23 -4.61 17.63
CA SER A 364 19.48 -5.77 18.51
C SER A 364 20.96 -6.03 18.76
N VAL A 365 21.83 -5.07 18.41
CA VAL A 365 23.28 -5.13 18.66
C VAL A 365 23.63 -4.36 19.94
N ALA A 366 24.82 -4.65 20.52
CA ALA A 366 25.25 -4.03 21.78
C ALA A 366 25.40 -2.49 21.70
N GLN A 367 25.75 -1.97 20.52
CA GLN A 367 25.88 -0.54 20.25
C GLN A 367 25.22 -0.20 18.91
N PRO A 368 23.90 0.06 18.90
CA PRO A 368 23.18 0.47 17.71
C PRO A 368 23.71 1.82 17.15
N ASP A 369 23.63 1.99 15.84
CA ASP A 369 23.96 3.24 15.17
C ASP A 369 23.11 4.40 15.69
N ALA A 370 23.71 5.58 15.84
CA ALA A 370 23.03 6.76 16.40
C ALA A 370 21.84 7.21 15.54
N GLU A 371 21.91 7.04 14.22
CA GLU A 371 20.80 7.33 13.32
C GLU A 371 19.64 6.33 13.48
N ALA A 372 19.95 5.05 13.64
CA ALA A 372 18.97 4.01 13.96
C ALA A 372 18.25 4.33 15.29
N MET A 373 19.01 4.71 16.31
CA MET A 373 18.42 5.12 17.61
C MET A 373 17.54 6.35 17.46
N ARG A 374 17.97 7.38 16.71
CA ARG A 374 17.15 8.57 16.43
C ARG A 374 15.80 8.21 15.77
N ILE A 375 15.82 7.30 14.80
CA ILE A 375 14.62 6.86 14.08
C ILE A 375 13.69 6.06 15.00
N TYR A 376 14.19 5.04 15.63
CA TYR A 376 13.36 4.04 16.29
C TYR A 376 12.93 4.40 17.72
N THR A 377 13.59 5.38 18.33
CA THR A 377 13.11 5.97 19.60
C THR A 377 11.98 6.99 19.41
N SER A 378 11.60 7.35 18.18
CA SER A 378 10.50 8.27 17.92
C SER A 378 9.18 7.71 18.43
N ALA A 379 8.61 8.33 19.46
CA ALA A 379 7.37 7.91 20.10
C ALA A 379 6.17 8.77 19.67
N PRO A 380 4.93 8.27 19.76
CA PRO A 380 3.73 9.06 19.51
C PRO A 380 3.53 10.16 20.55
N GLY A 381 2.77 11.20 20.18
CA GLY A 381 2.40 12.30 21.07
C GLY A 381 1.30 11.94 22.07
N GLY A 382 0.46 10.96 21.72
CA GLY A 382 -0.63 10.46 22.57
C GLY A 382 -1.80 11.44 22.73
N LYS A 383 -2.01 12.34 21.76
CA LYS A 383 -3.11 13.32 21.77
C LYS A 383 -3.47 13.73 20.34
N PHE A 384 -4.65 14.30 20.18
CA PHE A 384 -5.07 14.88 18.90
C PHE A 384 -4.04 15.93 18.41
N ASN A 385 -3.51 15.73 17.21
CA ASN A 385 -2.49 16.58 16.63
C ASN A 385 -2.46 16.47 15.11
N ILE A 386 -2.72 17.58 14.41
CA ILE A 386 -2.70 17.67 12.94
C ILE A 386 -1.44 18.35 12.38
N GLU A 387 -0.47 18.71 13.24
CA GLU A 387 0.72 19.45 12.84
C GLU A 387 1.90 18.51 12.58
N LEU A 388 2.47 18.58 11.39
CA LEU A 388 3.64 17.84 10.97
C LEU A 388 4.85 18.12 11.89
N GLY A 389 5.46 17.06 12.42
CA GLY A 389 6.74 17.15 13.13
C GLY A 389 6.74 18.14 14.31
N SER A 390 5.59 18.27 14.99
CA SER A 390 5.38 19.26 16.07
C SER A 390 5.70 18.72 17.47
N GLN A 391 5.93 17.41 17.62
CA GLN A 391 6.27 16.77 18.88
C GLN A 391 7.59 15.99 18.79
N ASN A 392 8.24 15.76 19.93
CA ASN A 392 9.56 15.11 20.01
C ASN A 392 9.62 14.07 21.13
N ASN A 393 8.52 13.41 21.43
CA ASN A 393 8.48 12.34 22.43
C ASN A 393 9.40 11.19 22.03
N THR A 394 10.01 10.56 23.01
CA THR A 394 10.92 9.42 22.78
C THR A 394 10.56 8.24 23.66
N TYR A 395 10.67 7.04 23.11
CA TYR A 395 10.62 5.82 23.91
C TYR A 395 11.85 5.73 24.81
N LYS A 396 11.65 5.35 26.06
CA LYS A 396 12.74 5.07 27.01
C LYS A 396 13.49 3.79 26.65
N GLU A 397 12.76 2.82 26.14
CA GLU A 397 13.27 1.50 25.77
C GLU A 397 12.65 1.07 24.45
N LEU A 398 13.48 0.50 23.57
CA LEU A 398 13.05 -0.13 22.33
C LEU A 398 12.51 -1.54 22.60
N ASP A 399 11.66 -2.04 21.73
CA ASP A 399 11.19 -3.41 21.75
C ASP A 399 12.20 -4.30 21.00
N THR A 400 13.11 -4.90 21.73
CA THR A 400 14.11 -5.87 21.22
C THR A 400 13.71 -7.31 21.49
N ASP A 401 12.53 -7.56 22.07
CA ASP A 401 12.02 -8.91 22.32
C ASP A 401 11.59 -9.57 21.01
N ARG A 402 12.40 -10.52 20.55
CA ARG A 402 12.13 -11.27 19.33
C ARG A 402 11.33 -12.55 19.55
N ALA A 403 11.00 -12.87 20.80
CA ALA A 403 10.16 -14.02 21.12
C ALA A 403 8.67 -13.63 21.27
N GLU A 404 8.38 -12.54 22.00
CA GLU A 404 7.00 -12.14 22.31
C GLU A 404 6.66 -10.69 21.90
N GLY A 405 7.64 -9.95 21.38
CA GLY A 405 7.48 -8.55 20.95
C GLY A 405 6.67 -8.39 19.67
N CYS A 406 6.64 -7.15 19.17
CA CYS A 406 5.95 -6.80 17.93
C CYS A 406 6.57 -7.48 16.72
N ILE A 407 7.90 -7.43 16.60
CA ILE A 407 8.68 -8.14 15.57
C ILE A 407 9.30 -9.37 16.20
N ARG A 408 9.01 -10.55 15.65
CA ARG A 408 9.50 -11.83 16.12
C ARG A 408 10.58 -12.40 15.23
N ASP A 409 11.43 -13.27 15.78
CA ASP A 409 12.37 -14.06 15.00
C ASP A 409 11.70 -15.27 14.32
N LEU A 410 12.46 -15.99 13.50
CA LEU A 410 11.96 -17.15 12.76
C LEU A 410 11.50 -18.32 13.64
N GLN A 411 12.06 -18.45 14.85
CA GLN A 411 11.69 -19.54 15.77
C GLN A 411 10.38 -19.26 16.48
N HIS A 412 10.09 -17.97 16.73
CA HIS A 412 8.91 -17.50 17.45
C HIS A 412 7.86 -16.84 16.54
N ALA A 413 7.94 -17.09 15.24
CA ALA A 413 6.99 -16.57 14.26
C ALA A 413 5.54 -16.76 14.70
N TYR A 414 4.68 -15.80 14.40
CA TYR A 414 3.23 -15.88 14.70
C TYR A 414 2.56 -17.05 13.99
N SER A 415 3.02 -17.39 12.78
CA SER A 415 2.65 -18.58 12.04
C SER A 415 3.79 -18.97 11.10
N LYS A 416 3.92 -20.27 10.84
CA LYS A 416 4.90 -20.81 9.87
C LYS A 416 4.48 -20.53 8.43
N ASP A 417 3.17 -20.49 8.16
CA ASP A 417 2.59 -20.03 6.92
C ASP A 417 2.50 -18.51 6.95
N GLY A 418 2.77 -17.85 5.84
CA GLY A 418 2.90 -16.39 5.78
C GLY A 418 1.60 -15.64 6.08
N GLY A 419 1.71 -14.32 6.16
CA GLY A 419 0.56 -13.44 6.40
C GLY A 419 -0.39 -13.29 5.20
N LEU A 420 0.02 -13.72 4.02
CA LEU A 420 -0.76 -13.73 2.78
C LEU A 420 -0.64 -15.10 2.09
N ALA A 421 -1.66 -15.51 1.35
CA ALA A 421 -1.62 -16.72 0.53
C ALA A 421 -2.37 -16.53 -0.79
N VAL A 422 -1.89 -17.21 -1.84
CA VAL A 422 -2.57 -17.33 -3.13
C VAL A 422 -3.29 -18.67 -3.16
N LEU A 423 -4.57 -18.68 -3.54
CA LEU A 423 -5.34 -19.89 -3.76
C LEU A 423 -5.70 -20.00 -5.25
N LYS A 424 -5.82 -21.23 -5.75
CA LYS A 424 -6.27 -21.53 -7.12
C LYS A 424 -7.35 -22.61 -7.08
N GLY A 425 -8.17 -22.68 -8.12
CA GLY A 425 -9.19 -23.71 -8.26
C GLY A 425 -10.20 -23.38 -9.36
N ASN A 426 -11.27 -24.16 -9.44
CA ASN A 426 -12.23 -23.98 -10.52
C ASN A 426 -13.02 -22.67 -10.48
N ILE A 427 -13.02 -21.97 -9.33
CA ILE A 427 -13.58 -20.61 -9.19
C ILE A 427 -12.54 -19.55 -9.52
N ALA A 428 -11.26 -19.78 -9.21
CA ALA A 428 -10.14 -18.84 -9.33
C ALA A 428 -9.00 -19.47 -10.13
N GLN A 429 -9.19 -19.62 -11.43
CA GLN A 429 -8.29 -20.29 -12.33
C GLN A 429 -6.93 -19.58 -12.44
N ASP A 430 -6.95 -18.23 -12.47
CA ASP A 430 -5.75 -17.38 -12.50
C ASP A 430 -5.29 -16.96 -11.09
N GLY A 431 -6.02 -17.40 -10.05
CA GLY A 431 -5.71 -17.19 -8.65
C GLY A 431 -6.61 -16.19 -7.94
N CYS A 432 -6.45 -16.16 -6.63
CA CYS A 432 -7.05 -15.20 -5.70
C CYS A 432 -6.16 -15.04 -4.47
N VAL A 433 -6.45 -14.08 -3.63
CA VAL A 433 -5.58 -13.72 -2.49
C VAL A 433 -6.37 -13.71 -1.19
N VAL A 434 -5.76 -14.24 -0.12
CA VAL A 434 -6.27 -14.21 1.25
C VAL A 434 -5.22 -13.68 2.22
N LYS A 435 -5.65 -12.81 3.15
CA LYS A 435 -4.80 -12.33 4.25
C LYS A 435 -4.86 -13.31 5.41
N THR A 436 -3.96 -14.29 5.43
CA THR A 436 -3.95 -15.38 6.41
C THR A 436 -3.62 -14.91 7.83
N ALA A 437 -2.82 -13.84 7.97
CA ALA A 437 -2.49 -13.25 9.28
C ALA A 437 -3.73 -12.83 10.11
N GLY A 438 -4.84 -12.53 9.46
CA GLY A 438 -6.10 -12.14 10.07
C GLY A 438 -7.14 -13.26 10.19
N VAL A 439 -6.81 -14.49 9.79
CA VAL A 439 -7.73 -15.65 9.80
C VAL A 439 -7.41 -16.58 10.96
N ASP A 440 -8.45 -16.96 11.73
CA ASP A 440 -8.32 -17.99 12.76
C ASP A 440 -8.01 -19.34 12.12
N GLU A 441 -7.04 -20.08 12.65
CA GLU A 441 -6.59 -21.36 12.08
C GLU A 441 -7.71 -22.41 12.02
N SER A 442 -8.70 -22.33 12.93
CA SER A 442 -9.85 -23.26 12.96
C SER A 442 -10.71 -23.23 11.69
N ILE A 443 -10.63 -22.13 10.91
CA ILE A 443 -11.37 -21.95 9.65
C ILE A 443 -10.47 -21.87 8.43
N TRP A 444 -9.21 -22.27 8.52
CA TRP A 444 -8.31 -22.35 7.36
C TRP A 444 -8.78 -23.39 6.33
N LYS A 445 -9.51 -24.43 6.77
CA LYS A 445 -10.32 -25.29 5.93
C LYS A 445 -11.78 -25.01 6.21
N PHE A 446 -12.54 -24.69 5.16
CA PHE A 446 -13.93 -24.32 5.29
C PHE A 446 -14.74 -24.81 4.09
N SER A 447 -15.94 -25.30 4.37
CA SER A 447 -16.91 -25.68 3.34
C SER A 447 -18.30 -25.22 3.75
N GLY A 448 -19.02 -24.59 2.85
CA GLY A 448 -20.35 -24.07 3.15
C GLY A 448 -21.15 -23.69 1.92
N PRO A 449 -22.48 -23.51 2.08
CA PRO A 449 -23.34 -23.08 0.99
C PRO A 449 -23.11 -21.61 0.63
N ALA A 450 -23.12 -21.32 -0.66
CA ALA A 450 -23.00 -19.97 -1.18
C ALA A 450 -24.25 -19.14 -0.87
N LYS A 451 -24.04 -17.88 -0.53
CA LYS A 451 -25.02 -16.77 -0.53
C LYS A 451 -24.53 -15.70 -1.49
N VAL A 452 -25.14 -15.61 -2.65
CA VAL A 452 -24.64 -14.81 -3.77
C VAL A 452 -25.28 -13.44 -3.80
N PHE A 453 -24.44 -12.42 -3.96
CA PHE A 453 -24.82 -11.01 -4.10
C PHE A 453 -24.06 -10.40 -5.30
N ASP A 454 -24.74 -9.62 -6.11
CA ASP A 454 -24.17 -8.99 -7.30
C ASP A 454 -23.61 -7.58 -7.04
N SER A 455 -23.50 -7.20 -5.75
CA SER A 455 -22.89 -5.94 -5.31
C SER A 455 -22.52 -5.96 -3.82
N GLN A 456 -21.63 -5.06 -3.42
CA GLN A 456 -21.30 -4.81 -2.00
C GLN A 456 -22.55 -4.41 -1.21
N GLU A 457 -23.37 -3.52 -1.76
CA GLU A 457 -24.57 -2.97 -1.11
C GLU A 457 -25.55 -4.09 -0.80
N ALA A 458 -25.83 -4.94 -1.79
CA ALA A 458 -26.72 -6.10 -1.61
C ALA A 458 -26.19 -7.08 -0.56
N ALA A 459 -24.87 -7.29 -0.52
CA ALA A 459 -24.23 -8.13 0.49
C ALA A 459 -24.37 -7.53 1.90
N CYS A 460 -24.12 -6.22 2.05
CA CYS A 460 -24.30 -5.50 3.32
C CYS A 460 -25.73 -5.63 3.84
N ASP A 461 -26.71 -5.35 2.99
CA ASP A 461 -28.14 -5.49 3.33
C ASP A 461 -28.51 -6.94 3.70
N GLY A 462 -27.95 -7.91 2.98
CA GLY A 462 -28.14 -9.33 3.25
C GLY A 462 -27.59 -9.77 4.60
N ILE A 463 -26.39 -9.31 4.95
CA ILE A 463 -25.73 -9.62 6.24
C ILE A 463 -26.50 -8.97 7.39
N LEU A 464 -26.77 -7.67 7.32
CA LEU A 464 -27.51 -6.95 8.37
C LEU A 464 -28.93 -7.46 8.52
N GLY A 465 -29.59 -7.78 7.40
CA GLY A 465 -30.96 -8.34 7.35
C GLY A 465 -31.07 -9.80 7.76
N GLY A 466 -29.98 -10.47 8.14
CA GLY A 466 -29.98 -11.85 8.64
C GLY A 466 -30.18 -12.93 7.57
N LYS A 467 -29.94 -12.61 6.28
CA LYS A 467 -29.92 -13.61 5.19
C LYS A 467 -28.71 -14.52 5.23
N VAL A 468 -27.61 -14.02 5.84
CA VAL A 468 -26.38 -14.75 6.05
C VAL A 468 -26.38 -15.33 7.45
N VAL A 469 -26.10 -16.62 7.56
CA VAL A 469 -26.09 -17.39 8.81
C VAL A 469 -24.77 -18.14 8.99
N SER A 470 -24.54 -18.67 10.18
CA SER A 470 -23.38 -19.52 10.46
C SER A 470 -23.23 -20.66 9.44
N GLY A 471 -22.03 -20.85 8.92
CA GLY A 471 -21.71 -21.86 7.91
C GLY A 471 -21.76 -21.36 6.46
N ASP A 472 -22.29 -20.19 6.19
CA ASP A 472 -22.43 -19.66 4.84
C ASP A 472 -21.07 -19.16 4.25
N VAL A 473 -20.97 -19.25 2.93
CA VAL A 473 -19.96 -18.54 2.13
C VAL A 473 -20.64 -17.39 1.39
N VAL A 474 -20.37 -16.18 1.80
CA VAL A 474 -20.85 -14.97 1.12
C VAL A 474 -20.05 -14.78 -0.17
N VAL A 475 -20.74 -14.74 -1.31
CA VAL A 475 -20.13 -14.57 -2.64
C VAL A 475 -20.56 -13.22 -3.19
N ILE A 476 -19.60 -12.31 -3.37
CA ILE A 476 -19.85 -10.97 -3.94
C ILE A 476 -19.25 -10.93 -5.33
N THR A 477 -20.08 -10.82 -6.36
CA THR A 477 -19.67 -10.87 -7.76
C THR A 477 -19.78 -9.51 -8.44
N HIS A 478 -19.14 -9.37 -9.60
CA HIS A 478 -19.17 -8.16 -10.44
C HIS A 478 -18.60 -6.91 -9.75
N GLU A 479 -17.68 -7.09 -8.81
CA GLU A 479 -16.94 -6.00 -8.16
C GLU A 479 -15.46 -5.97 -8.58
N GLY A 480 -15.10 -6.73 -9.62
CA GLY A 480 -13.77 -6.77 -10.21
C GLY A 480 -13.36 -5.50 -10.97
N PRO A 481 -12.16 -5.48 -11.57
CA PRO A 481 -11.64 -4.33 -12.32
C PRO A 481 -12.59 -3.81 -13.40
N LYS A 482 -13.21 -4.68 -14.19
CA LYS A 482 -14.18 -4.32 -15.25
C LYS A 482 -15.59 -4.23 -14.70
N GLY A 483 -16.00 -5.20 -13.88
CA GLY A 483 -17.37 -5.36 -13.40
C GLY A 483 -17.78 -4.29 -12.42
N GLY A 484 -16.89 -3.82 -11.58
CA GLY A 484 -17.13 -2.78 -10.60
C GLY A 484 -17.73 -1.50 -11.19
N PRO A 485 -17.20 -0.87 -12.25
CA PRO A 485 -15.78 -0.88 -12.60
C PRO A 485 -14.93 -0.14 -11.57
N GLY A 486 -13.64 -0.45 -11.55
CA GLY A 486 -12.71 0.18 -10.59
C GLY A 486 -12.41 -0.67 -9.37
N MET A 487 -12.95 -1.90 -9.33
CA MET A 487 -12.62 -2.89 -8.29
C MET A 487 -12.68 -2.29 -6.88
N GLN A 488 -13.87 -1.81 -6.48
CA GLN A 488 -14.03 -1.12 -5.19
C GLN A 488 -13.48 -1.94 -4.03
N GLU A 489 -12.83 -1.25 -3.10
CA GLU A 489 -12.31 -1.84 -1.88
C GLU A 489 -13.43 -1.99 -0.87
N MET A 490 -13.65 -3.21 -0.39
CA MET A 490 -14.76 -3.52 0.50
C MET A 490 -14.26 -3.75 1.93
N LEU A 491 -14.85 -3.05 2.89
CA LEU A 491 -14.61 -3.23 4.31
C LEU A 491 -15.91 -3.49 5.08
N TYR A 492 -17.02 -2.85 4.67
CA TYR A 492 -18.31 -2.98 5.35
C TYR A 492 -18.84 -4.41 5.40
N PRO A 493 -18.81 -5.24 4.33
CA PRO A 493 -19.26 -6.62 4.43
C PRO A 493 -18.51 -7.42 5.50
N THR A 494 -17.17 -7.24 5.57
CA THR A 494 -16.33 -7.94 6.55
C THR A 494 -16.56 -7.43 7.97
N SER A 495 -16.76 -6.12 8.14
CA SER A 495 -17.09 -5.49 9.43
C SER A 495 -18.45 -5.94 9.93
N TYR A 496 -19.45 -6.03 9.04
CA TYR A 496 -20.81 -6.46 9.41
C TYR A 496 -20.89 -7.96 9.76
N ILE A 497 -20.13 -8.82 9.08
CA ILE A 497 -19.96 -10.22 9.51
C ILE A 497 -19.44 -10.30 10.94
N LYS A 498 -18.48 -9.44 11.31
CA LYS A 498 -17.95 -9.39 12.67
C LYS A 498 -18.95 -8.83 13.68
N SER A 499 -19.67 -7.75 13.33
CA SER A 499 -20.68 -7.16 14.22
C SER A 499 -21.82 -8.12 14.52
N LYS A 500 -22.09 -9.07 13.60
CA LYS A 500 -23.06 -10.18 13.79
C LYS A 500 -22.45 -11.40 14.49
N HIS A 501 -21.21 -11.32 14.96
CA HIS A 501 -20.47 -12.42 15.60
C HIS A 501 -20.22 -13.65 14.71
N LEU A 502 -20.28 -13.48 13.38
CA LEU A 502 -20.09 -14.54 12.39
C LEU A 502 -18.65 -14.63 11.86
N GLY A 503 -17.71 -13.85 12.39
CA GLY A 503 -16.35 -13.71 11.87
C GLY A 503 -15.49 -14.99 11.86
N LYS A 504 -15.86 -16.00 12.67
CA LYS A 504 -15.23 -17.33 12.69
C LYS A 504 -16.14 -18.43 12.12
N GLU A 505 -17.29 -18.07 11.60
CA GLU A 505 -18.33 -19.01 11.19
C GLU A 505 -18.72 -18.87 9.72
N CYS A 506 -18.30 -17.79 9.07
CA CYS A 506 -18.58 -17.52 7.65
C CYS A 506 -17.30 -17.21 6.88
N ALA A 507 -17.34 -17.44 5.57
CA ALA A 507 -16.32 -16.98 4.64
C ALA A 507 -16.92 -15.94 3.68
N LEU A 508 -16.08 -15.01 3.18
CA LEU A 508 -16.43 -14.10 2.09
C LEU A 508 -15.49 -14.34 0.92
N ILE A 509 -16.03 -14.40 -0.29
CA ILE A 509 -15.25 -14.48 -1.53
C ILE A 509 -15.74 -13.43 -2.54
N THR A 510 -14.82 -12.87 -3.35
CA THR A 510 -15.18 -11.84 -4.32
C THR A 510 -14.19 -11.75 -5.47
N ASP A 511 -14.65 -11.34 -6.64
CA ASP A 511 -13.80 -10.88 -7.76
C ASP A 511 -13.34 -9.41 -7.58
N GLY A 512 -13.91 -8.70 -6.60
CA GLY A 512 -13.43 -7.42 -6.12
C GLY A 512 -12.24 -7.58 -5.16
N ARG A 513 -12.07 -6.62 -4.25
CA ARG A 513 -11.01 -6.63 -3.25
C ARG A 513 -11.52 -6.22 -1.88
N PHE A 514 -10.84 -6.70 -0.86
CA PHE A 514 -11.09 -6.29 0.52
C PHE A 514 -10.06 -5.28 0.98
N SER A 515 -10.46 -4.39 1.89
CA SER A 515 -9.58 -3.42 2.51
C SER A 515 -8.42 -4.08 3.25
N GLY A 516 -7.27 -3.40 3.29
CA GLY A 516 -6.15 -3.77 4.17
C GLY A 516 -6.53 -3.84 5.65
N GLY A 517 -7.61 -3.16 6.04
CA GLY A 517 -8.23 -3.23 7.37
C GLY A 517 -9.07 -4.49 7.63
N THR A 518 -9.26 -5.35 6.62
CA THR A 518 -10.04 -6.58 6.76
C THR A 518 -9.30 -7.62 7.59
N SER A 519 -10.04 -8.31 8.45
CA SER A 519 -9.63 -9.55 9.11
C SER A 519 -10.80 -10.54 9.09
N GLY A 520 -10.51 -11.83 9.32
CA GLY A 520 -11.43 -12.93 9.09
C GLY A 520 -11.25 -13.54 7.69
N LEU A 521 -12.01 -14.57 7.39
CA LEU A 521 -11.84 -15.37 6.19
C LEU A 521 -12.43 -14.67 4.97
N SER A 522 -11.64 -13.77 4.39
CA SER A 522 -12.01 -12.97 3.23
C SER A 522 -11.02 -13.20 2.09
N ILE A 523 -11.51 -13.69 0.96
CA ILE A 523 -10.73 -14.08 -0.22
C ILE A 523 -11.14 -13.16 -1.37
N GLY A 524 -10.23 -12.33 -1.83
CA GLY A 524 -10.46 -11.37 -2.90
C GLY A 524 -9.62 -11.64 -4.14
N HIS A 525 -9.75 -10.75 -5.13
CA HIS A 525 -9.02 -10.79 -6.40
C HIS A 525 -9.27 -12.08 -7.21
N ILE A 526 -10.45 -12.70 -7.06
CA ILE A 526 -10.77 -13.91 -7.82
C ILE A 526 -10.68 -13.60 -9.31
N SER A 527 -9.78 -14.30 -9.97
CA SER A 527 -9.51 -14.14 -11.40
C SER A 527 -9.68 -15.48 -12.13
N PRO A 528 -10.35 -15.46 -13.31
CA PRO A 528 -11.00 -14.31 -13.97
C PRO A 528 -12.24 -13.79 -13.22
N GLU A 529 -12.49 -12.47 -13.29
CA GLU A 529 -13.68 -11.85 -12.70
C GLU A 529 -14.99 -12.24 -13.43
N ALA A 530 -16.13 -12.12 -12.76
CA ALA A 530 -17.44 -12.43 -13.36
C ALA A 530 -17.72 -11.65 -14.64
N ALA A 531 -17.42 -10.34 -14.68
CA ALA A 531 -17.61 -9.50 -15.86
C ALA A 531 -16.69 -9.86 -17.04
N ALA A 532 -15.65 -10.64 -16.82
CA ALA A 532 -14.76 -11.19 -17.85
C ALA A 532 -15.10 -12.66 -18.19
N GLY A 533 -16.23 -13.19 -17.71
CA GLY A 533 -16.66 -14.56 -17.94
C GLY A 533 -16.11 -15.57 -16.93
N GLY A 534 -15.54 -15.12 -15.81
CA GLY A 534 -15.01 -15.98 -14.77
C GLY A 534 -16.08 -16.84 -14.08
N ASN A 535 -15.70 -18.02 -13.63
CA ASN A 535 -16.62 -19.00 -13.05
C ASN A 535 -17.29 -18.53 -11.77
N ILE A 536 -16.74 -17.55 -11.06
CA ILE A 536 -17.39 -16.92 -9.91
C ILE A 536 -18.79 -16.36 -10.28
N GLY A 537 -18.96 -15.86 -11.51
CA GLY A 537 -20.22 -15.34 -12.02
C GLY A 537 -21.27 -16.43 -12.35
N LYS A 538 -20.92 -17.71 -12.23
CA LYS A 538 -21.82 -18.85 -12.45
C LYS A 538 -22.33 -19.49 -11.15
N ILE A 539 -21.83 -19.03 -10.00
CA ILE A 539 -22.21 -19.55 -8.69
C ILE A 539 -23.62 -19.05 -8.35
N VAL A 540 -24.44 -19.93 -7.79
CA VAL A 540 -25.80 -19.62 -7.34
C VAL A 540 -25.97 -19.98 -5.87
N ASP A 541 -27.01 -19.44 -5.23
CA ASP A 541 -27.34 -19.73 -3.84
C ASP A 541 -27.45 -21.23 -3.58
N GLY A 542 -26.79 -21.71 -2.53
CA GLY A 542 -26.77 -23.10 -2.12
C GLY A 542 -25.65 -23.95 -2.72
N ASP A 543 -24.90 -23.46 -3.70
CA ASP A 543 -23.71 -24.16 -4.19
C ASP A 543 -22.69 -24.32 -3.05
N ILE A 544 -22.10 -25.50 -2.93
CA ILE A 544 -21.08 -25.76 -1.90
C ILE A 544 -19.73 -25.25 -2.36
N ILE A 545 -19.19 -24.30 -1.62
CA ILE A 545 -17.84 -23.77 -1.82
C ILE A 545 -16.90 -24.42 -0.81
N GLU A 546 -15.83 -25.01 -1.31
CA GLU A 546 -14.77 -25.61 -0.50
C GLU A 546 -13.49 -24.80 -0.67
N LYS A 547 -12.82 -24.47 0.45
CA LYS A 547 -11.52 -23.80 0.44
C LYS A 547 -10.58 -24.44 1.46
N ASP A 548 -9.33 -24.50 1.09
CA ASP A 548 -8.23 -25.05 1.91
C ASP A 548 -7.01 -24.13 1.77
N ILE A 549 -6.75 -23.30 2.79
CA ILE A 549 -5.60 -22.38 2.80
C ILE A 549 -4.27 -23.16 2.78
N PRO A 550 -4.03 -24.14 3.66
CA PRO A 550 -2.84 -25.00 3.57
C PRO A 550 -2.69 -25.71 2.22
N GLY A 551 -3.80 -26.20 1.68
CA GLY A 551 -3.85 -26.86 0.36
C GLY A 551 -3.81 -25.90 -0.83
N ARG A 552 -3.87 -24.58 -0.59
CA ARG A 552 -3.89 -23.53 -1.63
C ARG A 552 -5.00 -23.71 -2.66
N SER A 553 -6.20 -24.12 -2.22
CA SER A 553 -7.31 -24.39 -3.13
C SER A 553 -8.60 -23.66 -2.77
N ILE A 554 -9.40 -23.34 -3.80
CA ILE A 554 -10.76 -22.81 -3.70
C ILE A 554 -11.60 -23.33 -4.85
N ASN A 555 -12.68 -24.06 -4.53
CA ASN A 555 -13.51 -24.71 -5.53
C ASN A 555 -15.01 -24.62 -5.18
N VAL A 556 -15.85 -24.55 -6.21
CA VAL A 556 -17.25 -24.96 -6.10
C VAL A 556 -17.33 -26.47 -6.34
N LYS A 557 -18.16 -27.15 -5.58
CA LYS A 557 -18.34 -28.62 -5.66
C LYS A 557 -19.25 -29.02 -6.83
N LEU A 558 -18.73 -28.73 -8.02
CA LEU A 558 -19.33 -29.05 -9.32
C LEU A 558 -18.23 -29.64 -10.20
N THR A 559 -18.62 -30.54 -11.13
CA THR A 559 -17.66 -30.97 -12.15
C THR A 559 -17.38 -29.83 -13.14
N ASP A 560 -16.28 -29.95 -13.87
CA ASP A 560 -15.93 -28.94 -14.90
C ASP A 560 -17.00 -28.86 -15.99
N GLU A 561 -17.63 -30.00 -16.34
CA GLU A 561 -18.73 -30.07 -17.30
C GLU A 561 -19.98 -29.34 -16.79
N GLU A 562 -20.37 -29.56 -15.53
CA GLU A 562 -21.51 -28.88 -14.90
C GLU A 562 -21.26 -27.38 -14.86
N LEU A 563 -20.06 -26.95 -14.45
CA LEU A 563 -19.70 -25.54 -14.34
C LEU A 563 -19.61 -24.88 -15.73
N ALA A 564 -19.08 -25.59 -16.75
CA ALA A 564 -19.05 -25.10 -18.11
C ALA A 564 -20.45 -24.89 -18.70
N ALA A 565 -21.38 -25.80 -18.40
CA ALA A 565 -22.76 -25.74 -18.88
C ALA A 565 -23.61 -24.66 -18.24
N ARG A 566 -23.21 -24.13 -17.08
CA ARG A 566 -23.96 -23.07 -16.39
C ARG A 566 -23.87 -21.73 -17.11
N PRO A 567 -25.00 -21.01 -17.28
CA PRO A 567 -24.98 -19.62 -17.71
C PRO A 567 -24.39 -18.72 -16.61
N MET A 568 -23.94 -17.53 -16.98
CA MET A 568 -23.63 -16.46 -16.04
C MET A 568 -24.91 -16.05 -15.29
N ALA A 569 -24.80 -15.85 -13.97
CA ALA A 569 -25.90 -15.32 -13.17
C ALA A 569 -26.29 -13.91 -13.65
N PRO A 570 -27.59 -13.57 -13.69
CA PRO A 570 -28.01 -12.24 -14.10
C PRO A 570 -27.54 -11.18 -13.09
N VAL A 571 -27.11 -10.03 -13.60
CA VAL A 571 -26.81 -8.85 -12.79
C VAL A 571 -28.10 -8.06 -12.59
N THR A 572 -28.49 -7.84 -11.35
CA THR A 572 -29.77 -7.18 -11.02
C THR A 572 -29.58 -5.74 -10.57
N ARG A 573 -28.36 -5.35 -10.21
CA ARG A 573 -28.05 -4.00 -9.75
C ARG A 573 -28.15 -2.97 -10.89
N ASP A 574 -28.65 -1.78 -10.57
CA ASP A 574 -28.61 -0.60 -11.43
C ASP A 574 -27.49 0.35 -10.93
N ARG A 575 -26.30 0.26 -11.52
CA ARG A 575 -25.16 1.11 -11.18
C ARG A 575 -24.87 2.11 -12.28
N LYS A 576 -25.00 3.41 -11.98
CA LYS A 576 -24.63 4.48 -12.90
C LYS A 576 -23.11 4.60 -12.96
N VAL A 577 -22.54 4.41 -14.16
CA VAL A 577 -21.10 4.44 -14.40
C VAL A 577 -20.73 5.71 -15.17
N SER A 578 -19.81 6.51 -14.59
CA SER A 578 -19.31 7.75 -15.21
C SER A 578 -18.48 7.47 -16.48
N LYS A 579 -18.21 8.53 -17.26
CA LYS A 579 -17.33 8.42 -18.45
C LYS A 579 -15.93 7.93 -18.07
N ALA A 580 -15.36 8.43 -16.97
CA ALA A 580 -14.04 8.04 -16.49
C ALA A 580 -13.96 6.54 -16.16
N LEU A 581 -14.94 6.04 -15.41
CA LEU A 581 -15.00 4.62 -15.04
C LEU A 581 -15.25 3.70 -16.25
N ARG A 582 -16.06 4.14 -17.23
CA ARG A 582 -16.23 3.39 -18.48
C ARG A 582 -14.93 3.29 -19.28
N ALA A 583 -14.17 4.39 -19.35
CA ALA A 583 -12.87 4.39 -20.01
C ALA A 583 -11.88 3.44 -19.30
N TYR A 584 -11.87 3.44 -17.97
CA TYR A 584 -11.06 2.51 -17.20
C TYR A 584 -11.45 1.05 -17.47
N ALA A 585 -12.73 0.71 -17.36
CA ALA A 585 -13.24 -0.66 -17.59
C ALA A 585 -12.89 -1.21 -18.98
N ALA A 586 -12.86 -0.33 -19.99
CA ALA A 586 -12.52 -0.71 -21.38
C ALA A 586 -11.05 -1.11 -21.55
N MET A 587 -10.15 -0.60 -20.71
CA MET A 587 -8.71 -0.77 -20.86
C MET A 587 -8.07 -1.62 -19.77
N VAL A 588 -8.75 -1.89 -18.67
CA VAL A 588 -8.14 -2.53 -17.51
C VAL A 588 -7.90 -4.03 -17.71
N SER A 589 -6.76 -4.52 -17.23
CA SER A 589 -6.42 -5.94 -17.14
C SER A 589 -7.11 -6.60 -15.94
N SER A 590 -6.99 -7.93 -15.82
CA SER A 590 -7.45 -8.70 -14.67
C SER A 590 -6.63 -8.42 -13.40
N ALA A 591 -7.17 -8.81 -12.26
CA ALA A 591 -6.55 -8.57 -10.95
C ALA A 591 -5.22 -9.35 -10.77
N ASP A 592 -5.11 -10.57 -11.29
CA ASP A 592 -3.88 -11.37 -11.31
C ASP A 592 -2.72 -10.72 -12.11
N LYS A 593 -3.03 -9.70 -12.91
CA LYS A 593 -2.07 -8.87 -13.65
C LYS A 593 -1.93 -7.45 -13.10
N GLY A 594 -2.43 -7.23 -11.88
CA GLY A 594 -2.32 -5.94 -11.19
C GLY A 594 -3.40 -4.91 -11.52
N GLY A 595 -4.43 -5.26 -12.34
CA GLY A 595 -5.49 -4.32 -12.72
C GLY A 595 -4.93 -3.05 -13.35
N VAL A 596 -3.99 -3.17 -14.28
CA VAL A 596 -3.36 -2.06 -15.01
C VAL A 596 -4.10 -1.78 -16.31
N ARG A 597 -4.01 -0.56 -16.82
CA ARG A 597 -4.51 -0.26 -18.17
C ARG A 597 -3.59 -0.90 -19.21
N ILE A 598 -4.18 -1.63 -20.13
CA ILE A 598 -3.50 -2.19 -21.30
C ILE A 598 -3.71 -1.20 -22.45
N ILE A 599 -2.62 -0.72 -23.02
CA ILE A 599 -2.60 0.23 -24.14
C ILE A 599 -2.07 -0.49 -25.37
#